data_cdca1b8ef1dc69d04574cc4508af311b
#
_entry.id   cdca1b8ef1dc69d04574cc4508af311b
#
_cell.length_a   1.000
_cell.length_b   1.000
_cell.length_c   1.000
_cell.angle_alpha   90.00
_cell.angle_beta   90.00
_cell.angle_gamma   90.00
#
_symmetry.space_group_name_H-M   'P 1'
#
loop_
_entity.id
_entity.type
_entity.pdbx_description
1 polymer ?
#
loop_
_entity_poly.entity_id
_entity_poly.type
_entity_poly.pdbx_seq_one_letter_code
_entity_poly.pdbx_strand_id
1 'polypeptide(L)'
;PHLRGIRCLGGLSVRARVFVDATYEGDLMAKAGVSYHVGREGNAAYGETLNGAQVRDLHQFSHPVDPYIIEGDPSSGLLPQIISEDLTKVQGEGDHRVQAYNFRVCMTDDPDLIVPWEKPERFDPAQYVIATRWFNADHDNYNEQLCDWDGTPMTIPRKFDVLENPTPGGHRKTDTNNHGPVSSDFIGANYAYPEADYETRERIFQAHVNYQKGLYWHLANDPDVPQRYREAYAAWGLPRDEYVDTGHWPHQLYVREARRMVSDYVITEHDCRHERVAEDPVGMGSYTMDSHNCTRFVGEIDGVVSVRNE
;
A
#
# COMPACT_ATOMS: atom_id res chain seq x y z
N PRO A 1 -9.60 32.20 10.73
CA PRO A 1 -9.10 31.93 12.08
C PRO A 1 -7.58 32.06 12.13
N HIS A 2 -7.03 32.53 13.28
CA HIS A 2 -5.58 32.65 13.45
C HIS A 2 -5.12 31.60 14.47
N LEU A 3 -4.21 30.72 14.06
CA LEU A 3 -3.55 29.77 14.93
C LEU A 3 -2.54 30.52 15.84
N ARG A 4 -2.71 30.45 17.16
CA ARG A 4 -1.85 31.13 18.14
C ARG A 4 -0.88 30.21 18.84
N GLY A 5 -1.12 28.93 18.77
CA GLY A 5 -0.30 27.90 19.40
C GLY A 5 -0.88 26.52 19.17
N ILE A 6 -0.05 25.51 19.34
CA ILE A 6 -0.42 24.10 19.33
C ILE A 6 -0.07 23.47 20.68
N ARG A 7 -0.87 22.52 21.11
CA ARG A 7 -0.58 21.67 22.25
C ARG A 7 -0.58 20.22 21.82
N CYS A 8 0.57 19.57 21.97
CA CYS A 8 0.73 18.16 21.66
C CYS A 8 0.12 17.28 22.77
N LEU A 9 -0.26 16.05 22.43
CA LEU A 9 -0.80 15.08 23.41
C LEU A 9 0.19 14.78 24.53
N GLY A 10 1.50 14.76 24.26
CA GLY A 10 2.56 14.62 25.24
C GLY A 10 2.78 15.84 26.16
N GLY A 11 1.87 16.84 26.11
CA GLY A 11 1.89 18.00 26.99
C GLY A 11 2.73 19.18 26.48
N LEU A 12 3.55 19.02 25.45
CA LEU A 12 4.30 20.13 24.85
C LEU A 12 3.35 21.17 24.27
N SER A 13 3.62 22.44 24.59
CA SER A 13 2.90 23.58 24.03
C SER A 13 3.86 24.50 23.28
N VAL A 14 3.52 24.84 22.04
CA VAL A 14 4.34 25.68 21.17
C VAL A 14 3.56 26.90 20.74
N ARG A 15 4.18 28.08 20.83
CA ARG A 15 3.68 29.34 20.27
C ARG A 15 4.63 29.79 19.17
N ALA A 16 4.08 30.17 18.02
CA ALA A 16 4.86 30.64 16.88
C ALA A 16 4.08 31.71 16.11
N ARG A 17 4.79 32.42 15.24
CA ARG A 17 4.16 33.37 14.29
C ARG A 17 3.64 32.68 13.05
N VAL A 18 4.27 31.57 12.66
CA VAL A 18 3.93 30.76 11.51
C VAL A 18 3.93 29.30 11.94
N PHE A 19 2.94 28.53 11.47
CA PHE A 19 2.85 27.08 11.63
C PHE A 19 2.79 26.45 10.24
N VAL A 20 3.52 25.36 10.06
CA VAL A 20 3.53 24.56 8.81
C VAL A 20 3.10 23.15 9.19
N ASP A 21 2.02 22.67 8.57
CA ASP A 21 1.63 21.28 8.63
C ASP A 21 2.25 20.56 7.42
N ALA A 22 3.27 19.76 7.69
CA ALA A 22 3.98 18.93 6.71
C ALA A 22 3.83 17.44 7.04
N THR A 23 2.76 17.08 7.75
CA THR A 23 2.41 15.69 8.08
C THR A 23 1.65 15.03 6.93
N TYR A 24 1.63 13.72 6.90
CA TYR A 24 0.83 12.96 5.93
C TYR A 24 -0.67 13.07 6.22
N GLU A 25 -1.05 13.14 7.50
CA GLU A 25 -2.44 13.11 7.95
C GLU A 25 -3.15 14.46 7.88
N GLY A 26 -2.42 15.58 7.96
CA GLY A 26 -3.00 16.93 7.98
C GLY A 26 -3.83 17.21 9.24
N ASP A 27 -3.44 16.66 10.39
CA ASP A 27 -4.20 16.82 11.65
C ASP A 27 -4.24 18.26 12.15
N LEU A 28 -3.13 19.00 12.01
CA LEU A 28 -3.08 20.40 12.39
C LEU A 28 -3.97 21.25 11.48
N MET A 29 -3.95 20.97 10.18
CA MET A 29 -4.81 21.61 9.17
C MET A 29 -6.29 21.44 9.55
N ALA A 30 -6.71 20.21 9.83
CA ALA A 30 -8.09 19.90 10.23
C ALA A 30 -8.49 20.61 11.55
N LYS A 31 -7.63 20.56 12.57
CA LYS A 31 -7.87 21.21 13.88
C LYS A 31 -7.86 22.73 13.78
N ALA A 32 -7.19 23.30 12.80
CA ALA A 32 -7.21 24.73 12.52
C ALA A 32 -8.50 25.19 11.79
N GLY A 33 -9.38 24.26 11.40
CA GLY A 33 -10.63 24.54 10.69
C GLY A 33 -10.44 24.89 9.22
N VAL A 34 -9.34 24.45 8.63
CA VAL A 34 -9.11 24.55 7.16
C VAL A 34 -9.94 23.47 6.48
N SER A 35 -10.60 23.83 5.38
CA SER A 35 -11.38 22.88 4.59
C SER A 35 -10.48 21.87 3.87
N TYR A 36 -10.91 20.63 3.86
CA TYR A 36 -10.17 19.55 3.21
C TYR A 36 -11.14 18.50 2.64
N HIS A 37 -10.61 17.64 1.79
CA HIS A 37 -11.28 16.46 1.25
C HIS A 37 -10.54 15.19 1.69
N VAL A 38 -11.29 14.10 1.88
CA VAL A 38 -10.76 12.74 2.13
C VAL A 38 -11.43 11.80 1.16
N GLY A 39 -10.69 10.80 0.66
CA GLY A 39 -11.15 9.92 -0.40
C GLY A 39 -10.78 10.47 -1.78
N ARG A 40 -11.38 9.92 -2.83
CA ARG A 40 -11.09 10.29 -4.22
C ARG A 40 -12.15 11.25 -4.75
N GLU A 41 -11.72 12.37 -5.32
CA GLU A 41 -12.60 13.19 -6.15
C GLU A 41 -12.89 12.46 -7.47
N GLY A 42 -14.13 12.57 -7.95
CA GLY A 42 -14.44 12.09 -9.29
C GLY A 42 -13.87 13.01 -10.38
N ASN A 43 -13.71 12.48 -11.59
CA ASN A 43 -13.23 13.23 -12.75
C ASN A 43 -13.95 14.54 -12.98
N ALA A 44 -15.25 14.58 -12.70
CA ALA A 44 -16.07 15.78 -12.90
C ALA A 44 -15.73 16.92 -11.94
N ALA A 45 -15.06 16.67 -10.80
CA ALA A 45 -14.79 17.70 -9.80
C ALA A 45 -13.86 18.81 -10.33
N TYR A 46 -12.87 18.42 -11.12
CA TYR A 46 -11.87 19.34 -11.70
C TYR A 46 -11.71 19.17 -13.22
N GLY A 47 -12.59 18.41 -13.88
CA GLY A 47 -12.52 18.12 -15.31
C GLY A 47 -11.37 17.19 -15.70
N GLU A 48 -10.97 16.31 -14.81
CA GLU A 48 -9.87 15.36 -14.98
C GLU A 48 -10.32 14.07 -15.67
N THR A 49 -9.39 13.21 -16.04
CA THR A 49 -9.66 11.92 -16.72
C THR A 49 -9.15 10.72 -15.97
N LEU A 50 -8.25 10.92 -14.99
CA LEU A 50 -7.52 9.86 -14.29
C LEU A 50 -7.83 9.81 -12.79
N ASN A 51 -8.84 10.54 -12.33
CA ASN A 51 -9.26 10.59 -10.95
C ASN A 51 -10.46 9.65 -10.67
N GLY A 52 -10.83 9.51 -9.40
CA GLY A 52 -11.89 8.59 -8.98
C GLY A 52 -11.51 7.11 -9.11
N ALA A 53 -12.51 6.25 -9.18
CA ALA A 53 -12.31 4.81 -9.37
C ALA A 53 -11.69 4.52 -10.75
N GLN A 54 -10.61 3.76 -10.79
CA GLN A 54 -9.84 3.49 -12.01
C GLN A 54 -9.38 2.03 -12.05
N VAL A 55 -10.16 1.15 -12.64
CA VAL A 55 -9.72 -0.23 -12.88
C VAL A 55 -8.72 -0.23 -14.06
N ARG A 56 -7.49 -0.62 -13.80
CA ARG A 56 -6.36 -0.60 -14.75
C ARG A 56 -5.72 -1.97 -14.86
N ASP A 57 -4.84 -2.14 -15.84
CA ASP A 57 -4.15 -3.41 -16.07
C ASP A 57 -2.93 -3.61 -15.17
N LEU A 58 -2.36 -2.54 -14.61
CA LEU A 58 -1.22 -2.65 -13.70
C LEU A 58 -1.62 -3.23 -12.35
N HIS A 59 -0.75 -4.10 -11.79
CA HIS A 59 -0.96 -4.78 -10.52
C HIS A 59 -2.26 -5.62 -10.45
N GLN A 60 -2.69 -6.14 -11.59
CA GLN A 60 -3.79 -7.08 -11.70
C GLN A 60 -3.31 -8.52 -11.59
N PHE A 61 -4.24 -9.42 -11.29
CA PHE A 61 -3.99 -10.86 -11.40
C PHE A 61 -3.83 -11.24 -12.87
N SER A 62 -2.77 -11.99 -13.16
CA SER A 62 -2.47 -12.46 -14.52
C SER A 62 -3.35 -13.63 -14.96
N HIS A 63 -4.01 -14.30 -14.02
CA HIS A 63 -4.95 -15.38 -14.24
C HIS A 63 -6.08 -15.33 -13.22
N PRO A 64 -7.20 -16.04 -13.48
CA PRO A 64 -8.33 -16.07 -12.55
C PRO A 64 -7.92 -16.58 -11.16
N VAL A 65 -8.30 -15.83 -10.13
CA VAL A 65 -8.15 -16.21 -8.72
C VAL A 65 -9.52 -16.09 -8.07
N ASP A 66 -10.02 -17.21 -7.57
CA ASP A 66 -11.35 -17.28 -6.97
C ASP A 66 -11.48 -16.40 -5.72
N PRO A 67 -12.52 -15.55 -5.61
CA PRO A 67 -12.70 -14.62 -4.50
C PRO A 67 -13.37 -15.20 -3.25
N TYR A 68 -13.92 -16.43 -3.32
CA TYR A 68 -14.76 -16.97 -2.28
C TYR A 68 -14.00 -17.74 -1.20
N ILE A 69 -14.57 -17.83 0.01
CA ILE A 69 -13.94 -18.56 1.13
C ILE A 69 -13.73 -20.02 0.73
N ILE A 70 -14.78 -20.67 0.22
CA ILE A 70 -14.69 -22.01 -0.40
C ILE A 70 -14.60 -21.78 -1.91
N GLU A 71 -13.54 -22.26 -2.52
CA GLU A 71 -13.28 -22.09 -3.94
C GLU A 71 -14.44 -22.67 -4.79
N GLY A 72 -14.93 -21.86 -5.73
CA GLY A 72 -16.06 -22.19 -6.60
C GLY A 72 -17.44 -22.08 -5.94
N ASP A 73 -17.54 -21.69 -4.67
CA ASP A 73 -18.82 -21.57 -3.97
C ASP A 73 -19.13 -20.12 -3.55
N PRO A 74 -19.91 -19.37 -4.36
CA PRO A 74 -20.32 -18.00 -4.02
C PRO A 74 -21.11 -17.90 -2.71
N SER A 75 -21.77 -18.98 -2.27
CA SER A 75 -22.57 -18.97 -1.05
C SER A 75 -21.72 -18.99 0.23
N SER A 76 -20.44 -19.35 0.11
CA SER A 76 -19.49 -19.37 1.23
C SER A 76 -19.07 -17.99 1.71
N GLY A 77 -19.36 -16.94 0.95
CA GLY A 77 -18.92 -15.57 1.21
C GLY A 77 -17.58 -15.22 0.59
N LEU A 78 -17.15 -13.98 0.73
CA LEU A 78 -15.92 -13.45 0.14
C LEU A 78 -14.74 -13.58 1.12
N LEU A 79 -13.55 -13.78 0.57
CA LEU A 79 -12.29 -13.64 1.31
C LEU A 79 -12.14 -12.22 1.87
N PRO A 80 -11.33 -12.03 2.92
CA PRO A 80 -11.14 -10.72 3.55
C PRO A 80 -10.77 -9.62 2.57
N GLN A 81 -11.26 -8.40 2.80
CA GLN A 81 -11.05 -7.17 2.03
C GLN A 81 -11.52 -7.21 0.56
N ILE A 82 -12.27 -8.24 0.15
CA ILE A 82 -12.90 -8.27 -1.18
C ILE A 82 -14.33 -7.79 -1.07
N ILE A 83 -14.74 -6.91 -1.98
CA ILE A 83 -16.11 -6.42 -2.08
C ILE A 83 -16.83 -6.99 -3.30
N SER A 84 -18.16 -7.04 -3.24
CA SER A 84 -18.99 -7.54 -4.36
C SER A 84 -19.37 -6.47 -5.38
N GLU A 85 -19.10 -5.19 -5.09
CA GLU A 85 -19.36 -4.07 -6.00
C GLU A 85 -18.43 -4.16 -7.22
N ASP A 86 -19.00 -4.12 -8.42
CA ASP A 86 -18.23 -4.11 -9.67
C ASP A 86 -17.76 -2.69 -10.02
N LEU A 87 -16.52 -2.40 -9.71
CA LEU A 87 -15.93 -1.07 -9.90
C LEU A 87 -15.68 -0.70 -11.36
N THR A 88 -15.81 -1.63 -12.30
CA THR A 88 -15.75 -1.29 -13.73
C THR A 88 -16.94 -0.42 -14.17
N LYS A 89 -18.02 -0.42 -13.40
CA LYS A 89 -19.25 0.35 -13.69
C LYS A 89 -19.22 1.81 -13.19
N VAL A 90 -18.25 2.14 -12.35
CA VAL A 90 -18.15 3.45 -11.69
C VAL A 90 -16.84 4.16 -12.02
N GLN A 91 -16.27 3.90 -13.21
CA GLN A 91 -15.03 4.50 -13.67
C GLN A 91 -15.08 6.02 -13.61
N GLY A 92 -14.09 6.64 -12.96
CA GLY A 92 -14.00 8.09 -12.79
C GLY A 92 -14.94 8.68 -11.76
N GLU A 93 -15.74 7.89 -11.05
CA GLU A 93 -16.56 8.37 -9.95
C GLU A 93 -15.75 8.50 -8.66
N GLY A 94 -15.99 9.56 -7.88
CA GLY A 94 -15.35 9.77 -6.59
C GLY A 94 -15.99 8.94 -5.50
N ASP A 95 -15.19 8.62 -4.47
CA ASP A 95 -15.64 7.89 -3.29
C ASP A 95 -14.80 8.24 -2.05
N HIS A 96 -15.08 7.56 -0.93
CA HIS A 96 -14.39 7.77 0.34
C HIS A 96 -13.09 6.95 0.48
N ARG A 97 -12.73 6.15 -0.52
CA ARG A 97 -11.59 5.25 -0.46
C ARG A 97 -10.28 6.01 -0.64
N VAL A 98 -9.24 5.51 -0.02
CA VAL A 98 -7.87 6.01 -0.14
C VAL A 98 -6.95 4.87 -0.53
N GLN A 99 -5.84 5.21 -1.19
CA GLN A 99 -4.82 4.24 -1.59
C GLN A 99 -4.33 3.41 -0.42
N ALA A 100 -4.07 2.13 -0.65
CA ALA A 100 -3.61 1.23 0.37
C ALA A 100 -2.27 1.68 0.98
N TYR A 101 -2.15 1.52 2.30
CA TYR A 101 -0.91 1.78 3.03
C TYR A 101 -0.09 0.50 3.20
N ASN A 102 1.20 0.68 3.42
CA ASN A 102 2.12 -0.38 3.78
C ASN A 102 3.27 0.15 4.65
N PHE A 103 4.15 -0.74 5.08
CA PHE A 103 5.45 -0.35 5.59
C PHE A 103 6.51 -0.52 4.50
N ARG A 104 7.38 0.47 4.37
CA ARG A 104 8.62 0.35 3.59
C ARG A 104 9.63 -0.39 4.48
N VAL A 105 9.79 -1.68 4.22
CA VAL A 105 10.58 -2.57 5.09
C VAL A 105 11.98 -2.73 4.52
N CYS A 106 12.99 -2.44 5.32
CA CYS A 106 14.35 -2.81 5.03
C CYS A 106 14.51 -4.31 5.29
N MET A 107 15.12 -5.03 4.36
CA MET A 107 15.41 -6.46 4.47
C MET A 107 16.87 -6.73 4.13
N THR A 108 17.36 -7.88 4.55
CA THR A 108 18.69 -8.38 4.19
C THR A 108 18.65 -9.88 3.96
N ASP A 109 19.55 -10.37 3.14
CA ASP A 109 19.88 -11.81 2.99
C ASP A 109 21.28 -12.14 3.54
N ASP A 110 21.90 -11.21 4.25
CA ASP A 110 23.19 -11.42 4.89
C ASP A 110 23.03 -12.35 6.10
N PRO A 111 23.68 -13.53 6.12
CA PRO A 111 23.53 -14.52 7.19
C PRO A 111 23.97 -14.01 8.56
N ASP A 112 24.85 -13.00 8.61
CA ASP A 112 25.33 -12.40 9.87
C ASP A 112 24.33 -11.37 10.45
N LEU A 113 23.44 -10.85 9.63
CA LEU A 113 22.47 -9.81 10.02
C LEU A 113 21.02 -10.28 10.06
N ILE A 114 20.68 -11.31 9.31
CA ILE A 114 19.28 -11.71 9.11
C ILE A 114 18.59 -12.14 10.41
N VAL A 115 17.41 -11.57 10.64
CA VAL A 115 16.42 -12.05 11.60
C VAL A 115 15.31 -12.69 10.77
N PRO A 116 15.10 -14.00 10.87
CA PRO A 116 14.09 -14.72 10.09
C PRO A 116 12.68 -14.20 10.37
N TRP A 117 11.78 -14.43 9.39
CA TRP A 117 10.37 -14.11 9.57
C TRP A 117 9.74 -14.91 10.70
N GLU A 118 9.18 -14.21 11.67
CA GLU A 118 8.41 -14.79 12.76
C GLU A 118 6.92 -14.70 12.48
N LYS A 119 6.17 -15.76 12.84
CA LYS A 119 4.72 -15.76 12.75
C LYS A 119 4.14 -14.73 13.72
N PRO A 120 3.41 -13.71 13.26
CA PRO A 120 2.85 -12.72 14.17
C PRO A 120 1.78 -13.35 15.09
N GLU A 121 1.64 -12.80 16.28
CA GLU A 121 0.70 -13.30 17.29
C GLU A 121 -0.76 -13.36 16.78
N ARG A 122 -1.15 -12.35 15.99
CA ARG A 122 -2.50 -12.24 15.42
C ARG A 122 -2.55 -12.68 13.96
N PHE A 123 -1.84 -13.76 13.63
CA PHE A 123 -1.86 -14.32 12.30
C PHE A 123 -3.23 -14.88 11.94
N ASP A 124 -3.83 -14.35 10.88
CA ASP A 124 -5.07 -14.87 10.29
C ASP A 124 -4.78 -15.45 8.90
N PRO A 125 -4.82 -16.79 8.73
CA PRO A 125 -4.52 -17.41 7.45
C PRO A 125 -5.48 -17.00 6.33
N ALA A 126 -6.73 -16.63 6.64
CA ALA A 126 -7.71 -16.20 5.66
C ALA A 126 -7.23 -14.98 4.84
N GLN A 127 -6.38 -14.12 5.43
CA GLN A 127 -5.80 -12.95 4.78
C GLN A 127 -4.88 -13.30 3.60
N TYR A 128 -4.35 -14.54 3.54
CA TYR A 128 -3.31 -14.95 2.59
C TYR A 128 -3.79 -16.02 1.60
N VAL A 129 -5.04 -16.49 1.71
CA VAL A 129 -5.62 -17.46 0.77
C VAL A 129 -5.53 -16.96 -0.67
N ILE A 130 -5.81 -15.69 -0.91
CA ILE A 130 -5.71 -15.08 -2.22
C ILE A 130 -4.27 -15.12 -2.78
N ALA A 131 -3.26 -14.92 -1.92
CA ALA A 131 -1.85 -15.05 -2.31
C ALA A 131 -1.52 -16.49 -2.69
N THR A 132 -1.90 -17.45 -1.86
CA THR A 132 -1.68 -18.87 -2.11
C THR A 132 -2.35 -19.33 -3.41
N ARG A 133 -3.60 -18.93 -3.65
CA ARG A 133 -4.31 -19.25 -4.91
C ARG A 133 -3.59 -18.66 -6.11
N TRP A 134 -3.17 -17.40 -6.02
CA TRP A 134 -2.46 -16.74 -7.12
C TRP A 134 -1.14 -17.42 -7.45
N PHE A 135 -0.32 -17.73 -6.43
CA PHE A 135 0.97 -18.41 -6.66
C PHE A 135 0.80 -19.85 -7.18
N ASN A 136 -0.29 -20.55 -6.79
CA ASN A 136 -0.56 -21.90 -7.28
C ASN A 136 -1.19 -21.94 -8.68
N ALA A 137 -1.87 -20.87 -9.12
CA ALA A 137 -2.42 -20.76 -10.47
C ALA A 137 -1.36 -20.50 -11.55
N ASP A 138 -0.12 -20.22 -11.16
CA ASP A 138 0.99 -19.96 -12.05
C ASP A 138 1.57 -21.26 -12.63
N HIS A 139 0.88 -21.83 -13.62
CA HIS A 139 1.23 -23.10 -14.24
C HIS A 139 2.52 -23.06 -15.09
N ASP A 140 2.92 -21.90 -15.58
CA ASP A 140 4.04 -21.72 -16.50
C ASP A 140 5.35 -21.28 -15.83
N ASN A 141 5.41 -21.29 -14.50
CA ASN A 141 6.56 -20.93 -13.70
C ASN A 141 6.90 -19.42 -13.66
N TYR A 142 6.04 -18.54 -14.13
CA TYR A 142 6.31 -17.11 -14.22
C TYR A 142 5.16 -16.28 -13.69
N ASN A 143 5.06 -16.16 -12.37
CA ASN A 143 4.35 -14.99 -11.93
C ASN A 143 5.33 -13.82 -11.81
N GLU A 144 4.84 -12.62 -11.99
CA GLU A 144 5.62 -11.39 -11.99
C GLU A 144 6.42 -11.12 -10.70
N GLN A 145 6.26 -11.95 -9.65
CA GLN A 145 7.03 -11.83 -8.41
C GLN A 145 8.45 -12.38 -8.53
N LEU A 146 8.67 -13.32 -9.44
CA LEU A 146 9.97 -13.92 -9.69
C LEU A 146 10.40 -13.83 -11.16
N CYS A 147 9.97 -12.81 -11.87
CA CYS A 147 10.50 -12.46 -13.17
C CYS A 147 10.61 -10.94 -13.36
N ASP A 148 11.54 -10.53 -14.22
CA ASP A 148 11.74 -9.14 -14.59
C ASP A 148 10.69 -8.68 -15.62
N TRP A 149 10.73 -7.40 -16.00
CA TRP A 149 9.82 -6.76 -16.95
C TRP A 149 9.83 -7.40 -18.36
N ASP A 150 10.90 -8.04 -18.72
CA ASP A 150 11.06 -8.78 -19.98
C ASP A 150 10.75 -10.27 -19.86
N GLY A 151 10.29 -10.73 -18.66
CA GLY A 151 10.00 -12.13 -18.39
C GLY A 151 11.22 -12.95 -17.94
N THR A 152 12.38 -12.33 -17.76
CA THR A 152 13.59 -13.03 -17.29
C THR A 152 13.38 -13.52 -15.84
N PRO A 153 13.60 -14.83 -15.56
CA PRO A 153 13.48 -15.39 -14.21
C PRO A 153 14.41 -14.70 -13.20
N MET A 154 13.88 -14.40 -12.04
CA MET A 154 14.60 -13.83 -10.89
C MET A 154 14.63 -14.81 -9.72
N THR A 155 15.67 -14.69 -8.91
CA THR A 155 15.78 -15.42 -7.62
C THR A 155 15.40 -14.56 -6.42
N ILE A 156 15.26 -13.25 -6.62
CA ILE A 156 14.88 -12.26 -5.62
C ILE A 156 13.46 -11.81 -5.94
N PRO A 157 12.56 -11.81 -4.98
CA PRO A 157 11.21 -11.28 -5.21
C PRO A 157 11.29 -9.84 -5.70
N ARG A 158 10.58 -9.53 -6.78
CA ARG A 158 10.68 -8.26 -7.50
C ARG A 158 10.37 -7.03 -6.64
N LYS A 159 9.54 -7.18 -5.65
CA LYS A 159 9.25 -6.11 -4.69
C LYS A 159 10.39 -5.80 -3.72
N PHE A 160 11.46 -6.60 -3.72
CA PHE A 160 12.63 -6.41 -2.89
C PHE A 160 13.67 -5.62 -3.66
N ASP A 161 13.52 -4.30 -3.65
CA ASP A 161 14.42 -3.39 -4.35
C ASP A 161 15.77 -3.36 -3.64
N VAL A 162 16.71 -4.15 -4.14
CA VAL A 162 18.07 -4.21 -3.59
C VAL A 162 18.78 -2.90 -3.85
N LEU A 163 19.31 -2.29 -2.79
CA LEU A 163 20.05 -1.04 -2.87
C LEU A 163 21.40 -1.25 -3.57
N GLU A 164 21.66 -0.50 -4.63
CA GLU A 164 22.90 -0.59 -5.42
C GLU A 164 24.14 -0.18 -4.65
N ASN A 165 24.00 0.80 -3.74
CA ASN A 165 25.08 1.27 -2.92
C ASN A 165 25.16 0.44 -1.63
N PRO A 166 26.33 -0.12 -1.32
CA PRO A 166 26.48 -0.87 -0.08
C PRO A 166 26.20 0.05 1.11
N THR A 167 25.40 -0.44 2.03
CA THR A 167 25.16 0.23 3.30
C THR A 167 26.43 0.29 4.14
N PRO A 168 26.50 1.12 5.19
CA PRO A 168 27.61 1.06 6.13
C PRO A 168 27.84 -0.38 6.61
N GLY A 169 29.06 -0.88 6.44
CA GLY A 169 29.40 -2.30 6.71
C GLY A 169 29.42 -3.20 5.47
N GLY A 170 28.95 -2.73 4.32
CA GLY A 170 28.97 -3.49 3.05
C GLY A 170 27.86 -4.54 2.92
N HIS A 171 26.87 -4.50 3.80
CA HIS A 171 25.74 -5.44 3.79
C HIS A 171 24.73 -5.13 2.69
N ARG A 172 24.21 -6.17 2.06
CA ARG A 172 23.14 -6.04 1.07
C ARG A 172 21.80 -5.84 1.79
N LYS A 173 21.13 -4.73 1.48
CA LYS A 173 19.83 -4.36 2.03
C LYS A 173 18.86 -3.95 0.93
N THR A 174 17.59 -3.95 1.24
CA THR A 174 16.53 -3.56 0.31
C THR A 174 15.75 -2.35 0.81
N ASP A 175 15.09 -1.67 -0.12
CA ASP A 175 13.88 -0.91 0.11
C ASP A 175 12.72 -1.73 -0.47
N THR A 176 11.67 -1.98 0.32
CA THR A 176 10.58 -2.86 -0.09
C THR A 176 9.29 -2.08 -0.24
N ASN A 177 8.68 -2.18 -1.40
CA ASN A 177 7.40 -1.53 -1.72
C ASN A 177 6.39 -2.52 -2.27
N ASN A 178 5.21 -2.01 -2.67
CA ASN A 178 4.19 -2.78 -3.37
C ASN A 178 4.65 -3.20 -4.76
N HIS A 179 4.33 -4.43 -5.15
CA HIS A 179 4.40 -4.91 -6.54
C HIS A 179 3.42 -6.07 -6.75
N GLY A 180 2.74 -6.04 -7.90
CA GLY A 180 1.80 -7.09 -8.28
C GLY A 180 0.45 -7.04 -7.54
N PRO A 181 -0.43 -8.01 -7.80
CA PRO A 181 -1.80 -8.00 -7.29
C PRO A 181 -1.91 -8.26 -5.80
N VAL A 182 -0.97 -9.02 -5.22
CA VAL A 182 -0.91 -9.30 -3.78
C VAL A 182 0.48 -9.00 -3.28
N SER A 183 0.61 -8.03 -2.38
CA SER A 183 1.90 -7.59 -1.87
C SER A 183 1.79 -6.92 -0.50
N SER A 184 2.74 -6.05 -0.18
CA SER A 184 2.80 -5.32 1.09
C SER A 184 1.64 -4.35 1.33
N ASP A 185 0.97 -3.88 0.28
CA ASP A 185 -0.22 -3.02 0.41
C ASP A 185 -1.38 -3.78 1.03
N PHE A 186 -1.86 -3.31 2.19
CA PHE A 186 -3.05 -3.88 2.83
C PHE A 186 -4.31 -3.22 2.26
N ILE A 187 -4.65 -3.60 1.02
CA ILE A 187 -5.74 -3.01 0.23
C ILE A 187 -7.07 -3.12 1.00
N GLY A 188 -7.79 -2.00 1.10
CA GLY A 188 -9.10 -1.94 1.75
C GLY A 188 -9.11 -1.83 3.28
N ALA A 189 -7.94 -1.79 3.93
CA ALA A 189 -7.84 -1.83 5.39
C ALA A 189 -7.69 -0.45 6.07
N ASN A 190 -7.57 0.64 5.30
CA ASN A 190 -7.15 1.94 5.83
C ASN A 190 -8.12 3.11 5.55
N TYR A 191 -9.30 2.86 5.01
CA TYR A 191 -10.24 3.94 4.63
C TYR A 191 -10.62 4.86 5.80
N ALA A 192 -10.73 4.31 7.00
CA ALA A 192 -11.05 5.11 8.19
C ALA A 192 -9.86 5.91 8.74
N TYR A 193 -8.61 5.57 8.38
CA TYR A 193 -7.41 6.13 9.01
C TYR A 193 -7.34 7.66 8.97
N PRO A 194 -7.64 8.35 7.84
CA PRO A 194 -7.51 9.81 7.77
C PRO A 194 -8.34 10.55 8.82
N GLU A 195 -9.56 10.08 9.09
CA GLU A 195 -10.51 10.75 9.99
C GLU A 195 -10.62 10.10 11.37
N ALA A 196 -9.90 9.01 11.61
CA ALA A 196 -9.94 8.27 12.85
C ALA A 196 -9.28 9.03 14.01
N ASP A 197 -9.73 8.74 15.21
CA ASP A 197 -9.00 9.09 16.43
C ASP A 197 -7.69 8.29 16.56
N TYR A 198 -6.82 8.71 17.47
CA TYR A 198 -5.51 8.08 17.62
C TYR A 198 -5.58 6.62 18.05
N GLU A 199 -6.58 6.22 18.83
CA GLU A 199 -6.77 4.83 19.24
C GLU A 199 -7.16 3.95 18.04
N THR A 200 -8.04 4.43 17.20
CA THR A 200 -8.44 3.73 15.96
C THR A 200 -7.28 3.68 14.96
N ARG A 201 -6.52 4.77 14.81
CA ARG A 201 -5.31 4.78 13.98
C ARG A 201 -4.28 3.76 14.47
N GLU A 202 -4.08 3.66 15.79
CA GLU A 202 -3.17 2.66 16.36
C GLU A 202 -3.65 1.23 16.04
N ARG A 203 -4.95 0.95 16.12
CA ARG A 203 -5.50 -0.35 15.72
C ARG A 203 -5.27 -0.65 14.25
N ILE A 204 -5.45 0.34 13.37
CA ILE A 204 -5.18 0.21 11.93
C ILE A 204 -3.67 -0.02 11.71
N PHE A 205 -2.81 0.74 12.39
CA PHE A 205 -1.36 0.57 12.34
C PHE A 205 -0.95 -0.86 12.72
N GLN A 206 -1.44 -1.37 13.84
CA GLN A 206 -1.13 -2.73 14.30
C GLN A 206 -1.71 -3.81 13.36
N ALA A 207 -2.85 -3.56 12.72
CA ALA A 207 -3.39 -4.45 11.70
C ALA A 207 -2.46 -4.54 10.48
N HIS A 208 -1.89 -3.41 10.03
CA HIS A 208 -0.91 -3.38 8.94
C HIS A 208 0.40 -4.09 9.32
N VAL A 209 0.90 -3.92 10.57
CA VAL A 209 2.07 -4.67 11.07
C VAL A 209 1.80 -6.18 10.99
N ASN A 210 0.65 -6.62 11.53
CA ASN A 210 0.29 -8.05 11.53
C ASN A 210 0.11 -8.60 10.11
N TYR A 211 -0.57 -7.85 9.23
CA TYR A 211 -0.77 -8.26 7.85
C TYR A 211 0.57 -8.42 7.12
N GLN A 212 1.44 -7.42 7.16
CA GLN A 212 2.66 -7.46 6.34
C GLN A 212 3.71 -8.45 6.91
N LYS A 213 3.87 -8.53 8.24
CA LYS A 213 4.68 -9.58 8.87
C LYS A 213 4.13 -10.97 8.55
N GLY A 214 2.82 -11.13 8.64
CA GLY A 214 2.15 -12.39 8.35
C GLY A 214 2.27 -12.79 6.87
N LEU A 215 2.21 -11.84 5.95
CA LEU A 215 2.42 -12.09 4.53
C LEU A 215 3.82 -12.66 4.26
N TYR A 216 4.88 -12.01 4.77
CA TYR A 216 6.24 -12.51 4.57
C TYR A 216 6.48 -13.85 5.26
N TRP A 217 5.95 -14.03 6.48
CA TRP A 217 6.02 -15.33 7.15
C TRP A 217 5.27 -16.41 6.35
N HIS A 218 4.07 -16.14 5.87
CA HIS A 218 3.27 -17.06 5.07
C HIS A 218 4.01 -17.46 3.79
N LEU A 219 4.48 -16.47 3.02
CA LEU A 219 5.19 -16.72 1.76
C LEU A 219 6.50 -17.50 1.96
N ALA A 220 7.16 -17.36 3.12
CA ALA A 220 8.40 -18.05 3.42
C ALA A 220 8.20 -19.45 4.02
N ASN A 221 7.06 -19.75 4.67
CA ASN A 221 6.92 -20.93 5.52
C ASN A 221 5.73 -21.82 5.22
N ASP A 222 4.66 -21.29 4.59
CA ASP A 222 3.42 -22.06 4.40
C ASP A 222 3.62 -23.14 3.32
N PRO A 223 3.34 -24.44 3.63
CA PRO A 223 3.54 -25.52 2.68
C PRO A 223 2.66 -25.43 1.43
N ASP A 224 1.53 -24.72 1.49
CA ASP A 224 0.63 -24.52 0.36
C ASP A 224 1.14 -23.49 -0.65
N VAL A 225 2.16 -22.70 -0.29
CA VAL A 225 2.88 -21.82 -1.21
C VAL A 225 3.92 -22.67 -2.00
N PRO A 226 4.00 -22.57 -3.33
CA PRO A 226 4.97 -23.35 -4.12
C PRO A 226 6.42 -23.15 -3.65
N GLN A 227 7.19 -24.23 -3.62
CA GLN A 227 8.52 -24.29 -3.02
C GLN A 227 9.45 -23.16 -3.50
N ARG A 228 9.46 -22.86 -4.79
CA ARG A 228 10.33 -21.81 -5.36
C ARG A 228 10.08 -20.42 -4.74
N TYR A 229 8.81 -20.09 -4.44
CA TYR A 229 8.46 -18.82 -3.79
C TYR A 229 8.86 -18.85 -2.32
N ARG A 230 8.58 -19.95 -1.62
CA ARG A 230 9.01 -20.12 -0.22
C ARG A 230 10.52 -19.93 -0.06
N GLU A 231 11.31 -20.57 -0.91
CA GLU A 231 12.78 -20.45 -0.89
C GLU A 231 13.24 -19.01 -1.15
N ALA A 232 12.62 -18.34 -2.14
CA ALA A 232 12.95 -16.96 -2.46
C ALA A 232 12.61 -15.98 -1.32
N TYR A 233 11.47 -16.16 -0.63
CA TYR A 233 11.10 -15.32 0.51
C TYR A 233 11.85 -15.69 1.80
N ALA A 234 12.14 -16.98 2.02
CA ALA A 234 12.88 -17.44 3.19
C ALA A 234 14.37 -17.04 3.18
N ALA A 235 14.91 -16.72 2.01
CA ALA A 235 16.26 -16.20 1.88
C ALA A 235 16.45 -14.80 2.45
N TRP A 236 15.37 -14.07 2.72
CA TRP A 236 15.37 -12.70 3.23
C TRP A 236 14.73 -12.61 4.61
N GLY A 237 15.14 -11.60 5.38
CA GLY A 237 14.55 -11.28 6.67
C GLY A 237 14.88 -9.87 7.11
N LEU A 238 14.52 -9.52 8.33
CA LEU A 238 14.79 -8.21 8.89
C LEU A 238 16.27 -8.08 9.27
N PRO A 239 16.93 -6.93 9.00
CA PRO A 239 18.31 -6.73 9.45
C PRO A 239 18.35 -6.36 10.93
N ARG A 240 19.13 -7.06 11.72
CA ARG A 240 19.23 -6.86 13.18
C ARG A 240 19.85 -5.52 13.59
N ASP A 241 20.48 -4.82 12.66
CA ASP A 241 21.09 -3.50 12.87
C ASP A 241 20.17 -2.32 12.50
N GLU A 242 19.00 -2.60 11.92
CA GLU A 242 17.99 -1.58 11.61
C GLU A 242 16.84 -1.64 12.63
N TYR A 243 16.25 -0.48 12.93
CA TYR A 243 15.05 -0.35 13.80
C TYR A 243 15.14 -1.17 15.09
N VAL A 244 16.30 -1.12 15.76
CA VAL A 244 16.61 -1.95 16.93
C VAL A 244 15.62 -1.74 18.08
N ASP A 245 15.13 -0.53 18.23
CA ASP A 245 14.18 -0.11 19.28
C ASP A 245 12.72 -0.50 18.99
N THR A 246 12.42 -0.92 17.76
CA THR A 246 11.08 -1.32 17.33
C THR A 246 11.00 -2.77 16.83
N GLY A 247 11.96 -3.61 17.25
CA GLY A 247 12.01 -5.03 16.88
C GLY A 247 12.33 -5.23 15.40
N HIS A 248 13.23 -4.43 14.87
CA HIS A 248 13.70 -4.43 13.49
C HIS A 248 12.63 -4.09 12.44
N TRP A 249 11.51 -3.51 12.89
CA TRP A 249 10.38 -3.11 12.04
C TRP A 249 10.28 -1.58 11.93
N PRO A 250 9.99 -1.03 10.72
CA PRO A 250 9.84 0.41 10.55
C PRO A 250 8.81 0.99 11.52
N HIS A 251 9.12 2.11 12.14
CA HIS A 251 8.25 2.77 13.11
C HIS A 251 7.13 3.62 12.48
N GLN A 252 7.18 3.82 11.16
CA GLN A 252 6.22 4.66 10.43
C GLN A 252 5.46 3.86 9.38
N LEU A 253 4.14 3.87 9.47
CA LEU A 253 3.25 3.45 8.40
C LEU A 253 3.37 4.45 7.24
N TYR A 254 3.55 3.97 6.02
CA TYR A 254 3.60 4.82 4.83
C TYR A 254 2.18 5.22 4.43
N VAL A 255 1.73 6.33 4.98
CA VAL A 255 0.45 6.97 4.66
C VAL A 255 0.61 7.68 3.32
N ARG A 256 -0.02 7.15 2.28
CA ARG A 256 0.15 7.64 0.91
C ARG A 256 -0.68 8.89 0.64
N GLU A 257 -1.88 8.92 1.18
CA GLU A 257 -2.79 10.05 1.13
C GLU A 257 -3.70 10.05 2.35
N ALA A 258 -4.15 11.23 2.74
CA ALA A 258 -5.12 11.39 3.80
C ALA A 258 -5.99 12.62 3.50
N ARG A 259 -5.85 13.71 4.25
CA ARG A 259 -6.59 14.95 4.04
C ARG A 259 -5.89 15.83 2.99
N ARG A 260 -6.59 16.19 1.94
CA ARG A 260 -6.11 17.16 0.95
C ARG A 260 -6.81 18.49 1.17
N MET A 261 -6.04 19.57 1.32
CA MET A 261 -6.55 20.92 1.53
C MET A 261 -7.36 21.37 0.31
N VAL A 262 -8.57 21.90 0.57
CA VAL A 262 -9.34 22.63 -0.42
C VAL A 262 -8.92 24.11 -0.35
N SER A 263 -8.39 24.63 -1.45
CA SER A 263 -7.94 26.03 -1.55
C SER A 263 -8.38 26.65 -2.89
N ASP A 264 -8.10 27.94 -3.06
CA ASP A 264 -8.42 28.65 -4.32
C ASP A 264 -7.66 28.07 -5.53
N TYR A 265 -6.52 27.43 -5.29
CA TYR A 265 -5.76 26.70 -6.30
C TYR A 265 -5.51 25.26 -5.83
N VAL A 266 -6.01 24.29 -6.58
CA VAL A 266 -5.77 22.85 -6.38
C VAL A 266 -4.96 22.34 -7.57
N ILE A 267 -3.83 21.68 -7.30
CA ILE A 267 -3.02 21.01 -8.33
C ILE A 267 -3.80 19.81 -8.84
N THR A 268 -3.94 19.71 -10.14
CA THR A 268 -4.73 18.68 -10.83
C THR A 268 -3.93 18.06 -11.99
N GLU A 269 -4.54 17.11 -12.71
CA GLU A 269 -4.00 16.52 -13.93
C GLU A 269 -3.60 17.60 -14.96
N HIS A 270 -4.35 18.72 -15.05
CA HIS A 270 -4.06 19.81 -15.98
C HIS A 270 -2.72 20.50 -15.71
N ASP A 271 -2.34 20.64 -14.44
CA ASP A 271 -1.01 21.17 -14.05
C ASP A 271 0.10 20.17 -14.40
N CYS A 272 -0.13 18.89 -14.12
CA CYS A 272 0.84 17.82 -14.41
C CYS A 272 1.09 17.63 -15.91
N ARG A 273 0.08 17.90 -16.75
CA ARG A 273 0.17 17.85 -18.21
C ARG A 273 0.65 19.15 -18.86
N HIS A 274 0.97 20.17 -18.05
CA HIS A 274 1.35 21.50 -18.52
C HIS A 274 0.24 22.23 -19.34
N GLU A 275 -1.00 21.86 -19.14
CA GLU A 275 -2.16 22.57 -19.73
C GLU A 275 -2.48 23.85 -18.95
N ARG A 276 -2.05 23.92 -17.70
CA ARG A 276 -2.16 25.06 -16.81
C ARG A 276 -0.84 25.29 -16.08
N VAL A 277 -0.48 26.53 -15.86
CA VAL A 277 0.71 26.94 -15.10
C VAL A 277 0.27 27.87 -13.97
N ALA A 278 0.74 27.57 -12.74
CA ALA A 278 0.45 28.43 -11.59
C ALA A 278 1.03 29.83 -11.78
N GLU A 279 0.28 30.88 -11.38
CA GLU A 279 0.72 32.28 -11.53
C GLU A 279 1.86 32.65 -10.58
N ASP A 280 1.90 32.06 -9.36
CA ASP A 280 2.94 32.30 -8.36
C ASP A 280 3.51 30.95 -7.83
N PRO A 281 4.24 30.20 -8.66
CA PRO A 281 4.77 28.91 -8.26
C PRO A 281 5.87 29.05 -7.21
N VAL A 282 5.90 28.14 -6.23
CA VAL A 282 6.96 28.08 -5.20
C VAL A 282 8.11 27.15 -5.58
N GLY A 283 7.93 26.34 -6.62
CA GLY A 283 8.94 25.41 -7.11
C GLY A 283 8.43 24.60 -8.30
N MET A 284 9.32 23.75 -8.83
CA MET A 284 8.99 22.77 -9.87
C MET A 284 9.13 21.36 -9.32
N GLY A 285 8.27 20.46 -9.76
CA GLY A 285 8.38 19.03 -9.50
C GLY A 285 8.07 18.26 -10.77
N SER A 286 8.63 17.06 -10.89
CA SER A 286 8.34 16.14 -11.99
C SER A 286 8.43 14.71 -11.47
N TYR A 287 7.39 13.94 -11.73
CA TYR A 287 7.33 12.50 -11.46
C TYR A 287 6.33 11.84 -12.40
N THR A 288 6.44 10.54 -12.62
CA THR A 288 5.39 9.79 -13.31
C THR A 288 4.15 9.71 -12.44
N MET A 289 2.98 9.49 -13.03
CA MET A 289 1.81 9.16 -12.23
C MET A 289 2.09 7.87 -11.47
N ASP A 290 1.99 7.94 -10.15
CA ASP A 290 2.16 6.83 -9.23
C ASP A 290 0.92 6.71 -8.36
N SER A 291 0.27 5.56 -8.41
CA SER A 291 -0.91 5.28 -7.60
C SER A 291 -0.92 3.82 -7.16
N HIS A 292 -1.48 3.59 -5.98
CA HIS A 292 -1.66 2.26 -5.42
C HIS A 292 -3.14 1.87 -5.43
N ASN A 293 -3.40 0.57 -5.53
CA ASN A 293 -4.77 0.07 -5.52
C ASN A 293 -5.48 0.45 -4.22
N CYS A 294 -6.74 0.84 -4.37
CA CYS A 294 -7.61 1.19 -3.24
C CYS A 294 -8.44 0.00 -2.79
N THR A 295 -8.87 -0.85 -3.73
CA THR A 295 -9.91 -1.84 -3.48
C THR A 295 -9.61 -3.16 -4.17
N ARG A 296 -10.08 -4.27 -3.56
CA ARG A 296 -10.25 -5.55 -4.22
C ARG A 296 -11.73 -5.82 -4.41
N PHE A 297 -12.11 -6.30 -5.59
CA PHE A 297 -13.51 -6.58 -5.89
C PHE A 297 -13.68 -7.84 -6.72
N VAL A 298 -14.92 -8.37 -6.75
CA VAL A 298 -15.28 -9.49 -7.60
C VAL A 298 -15.49 -8.98 -9.03
N GLY A 299 -14.68 -9.49 -9.94
CA GLY A 299 -14.77 -9.19 -11.37
C GLY A 299 -14.55 -10.45 -12.19
N GLU A 300 -14.09 -10.30 -13.43
CA GLU A 300 -13.79 -11.40 -14.35
C GLU A 300 -12.41 -11.20 -15.00
N ILE A 301 -11.74 -12.32 -15.24
CA ILE A 301 -10.55 -12.42 -16.09
C ILE A 301 -10.83 -13.54 -17.09
N ASP A 302 -10.75 -13.24 -18.39
CA ASP A 302 -11.03 -14.17 -19.49
C ASP A 302 -12.39 -14.88 -19.38
N GLY A 303 -13.42 -14.18 -18.86
CA GLY A 303 -14.77 -14.71 -18.66
C GLY A 303 -14.92 -15.63 -17.44
N VAL A 304 -13.91 -15.72 -16.59
CA VAL A 304 -13.94 -16.49 -15.34
C VAL A 304 -14.02 -15.52 -14.16
N VAL A 305 -14.89 -15.82 -13.18
CA VAL A 305 -14.98 -15.03 -11.94
C VAL A 305 -13.63 -14.99 -11.25
N SER A 306 -13.18 -13.80 -10.90
CA SER A 306 -11.86 -13.58 -10.32
C SER A 306 -11.86 -12.38 -9.39
N VAL A 307 -10.87 -12.35 -8.50
CA VAL A 307 -10.49 -11.12 -7.81
C VAL A 307 -9.87 -10.15 -8.81
N ARG A 308 -10.25 -8.87 -8.70
CA ARG A 308 -9.59 -7.76 -9.39
C ARG A 308 -9.21 -6.67 -8.40
N ASN A 309 -8.19 -5.92 -8.75
CA ASN A 309 -7.74 -4.74 -8.01
C ASN A 309 -8.18 -3.45 -8.72
N GLU A 310 -8.36 -2.41 -7.92
CA GLU A 310 -8.69 -1.07 -8.39
C GLU A 310 -8.02 -0.02 -7.52
#